data_63076471b20de5afb852a035b70cdc08
#
_entry.id   63076471b20de5afb852a035b70cdc08
#
_cell.length_a   1.000
_cell.length_b   1.000
_cell.length_c   1.000
_cell.angle_alpha   90.00
_cell.angle_beta   90.00
_cell.angle_gamma   90.00
#
_symmetry.space_group_name_H-M   'P 1'
#
loop_
_entity.id
_entity.type
_entity.pdbx_description
1 polymer ?
#
loop_
_entity_poly.entity_id
_entity_poly.type
_entity_poly.pdbx_seq_one_letter_code
_entity_poly.pdbx_strand_id
1 'polypeptide(L)'
;MPKIFRNNGYQTAVIGKWHLSGKPAGFDYWKILEDQGKYYNPDFITENDTARVEGYATDLITDYSLDWLKQRDTSKPFFLMVQHKAPHRNWMPALRHVNKYDSIQFPLPDSYFPNFENQEAAEEQLMTIYKDMYEGHDLKMSRAKGTDELASNPWTNDFDRMTAEQRKQWNAAYRPENDAFWEQDLHGEALARYKGQRYLKDYMATIASVDEGVGKILDYLEAQGLDENTLVVYTSDQGFYLGENGWFDKRFMYEPSFRMPLLMQLPGKIPQQSEVNVMTQNLDFAPTFLEVAGIEIPKDMQGISFKEVVYGNKKELDRDAIYYHYYDWPAFHMVKRHYGIKTDRYKIMHFYDDNDAWEFYDLQEDPKEKNNLIDNPKYQEEIKMMKQKLDSVQQYYNVTEKEFEQASEKSIENAYKNFERMRGKPIE
;
A
#
# COMPACT_ATOMS: atom_id res chain seq x y z
N MET A 1 -9.79 17.22 6.98
CA MET A 1 -9.84 17.76 5.60
C MET A 1 -11.25 17.78 5.02
N PRO A 2 -12.02 16.70 4.82
CA PRO A 2 -13.35 16.75 4.13
C PRO A 2 -14.35 17.74 4.75
N LYS A 3 -14.44 17.81 6.10
CA LYS A 3 -15.28 18.78 6.81
C LYS A 3 -14.95 20.24 6.41
N ILE A 4 -13.68 20.56 6.18
CA ILE A 4 -13.24 21.90 5.81
C ILE A 4 -13.70 22.22 4.39
N PHE A 5 -13.49 21.29 3.43
CA PHE A 5 -14.00 21.43 2.07
C PHE A 5 -15.50 21.66 2.04
N ARG A 6 -16.28 20.82 2.74
CA ARG A 6 -17.73 20.96 2.83
C ARG A 6 -18.17 22.31 3.39
N ASN A 7 -17.50 22.77 4.46
CA ASN A 7 -17.80 24.08 5.07
C ASN A 7 -17.46 25.26 4.16
N ASN A 8 -16.63 25.05 3.14
CA ASN A 8 -16.27 26.03 2.10
C ASN A 8 -17.03 25.83 0.78
N GLY A 9 -18.17 25.16 0.81
CA GLY A 9 -19.07 25.05 -0.32
C GLY A 9 -18.79 23.92 -1.32
N TYR A 10 -17.80 23.08 -1.06
CA TYR A 10 -17.54 21.90 -1.87
C TYR A 10 -18.52 20.78 -1.58
N GLN A 11 -18.95 20.06 -2.60
CA GLN A 11 -19.53 18.73 -2.42
C GLN A 11 -18.42 17.72 -2.16
N THR A 12 -18.62 16.85 -1.18
CA THR A 12 -17.58 15.93 -0.74
C THR A 12 -18.06 14.49 -0.84
N ALA A 13 -17.22 13.63 -1.46
CA ALA A 13 -17.52 12.20 -1.57
C ALA A 13 -16.32 11.33 -1.32
N VAL A 14 -16.56 10.12 -0.76
CA VAL A 14 -15.59 9.03 -0.70
C VAL A 14 -16.23 7.72 -1.17
N ILE A 15 -15.57 7.03 -2.09
CA ILE A 15 -16.07 5.80 -2.70
C ILE A 15 -14.95 4.75 -2.70
N GLY A 16 -15.24 3.57 -2.15
CA GLY A 16 -14.31 2.44 -2.14
C GLY A 16 -13.81 2.05 -0.75
N LYS A 17 -12.54 1.67 -0.63
CA LYS A 17 -11.97 1.18 0.62
C LYS A 17 -11.92 2.30 1.68
N TRP A 18 -12.43 2.02 2.86
CA TRP A 18 -12.35 2.94 4.00
C TRP A 18 -11.47 2.39 5.13
N HIS A 19 -11.73 1.18 5.57
CA HIS A 19 -10.99 0.42 6.61
C HIS A 19 -10.59 1.25 7.85
N LEU A 20 -11.43 2.22 8.21
CA LEU A 20 -11.30 2.99 9.44
C LEU A 20 -12.50 2.69 10.35
N SER A 21 -12.30 2.81 11.65
CA SER A 21 -13.38 2.63 12.61
C SER A 21 -14.45 3.70 12.41
N GLY A 22 -15.71 3.27 12.24
CA GLY A 22 -16.86 4.15 12.11
C GLY A 22 -17.12 4.67 10.69
N LYS A 23 -18.19 5.44 10.57
CA LYS A 23 -18.67 5.99 9.29
C LYS A 23 -17.81 7.17 8.84
N PRO A 24 -17.63 7.38 7.52
CA PRO A 24 -16.91 8.54 7.00
C PRO A 24 -17.52 9.87 7.48
N ALA A 25 -16.72 10.69 8.14
CA ALA A 25 -17.18 11.97 8.68
C ALA A 25 -16.75 13.14 7.79
N GLY A 26 -17.68 14.04 7.49
CA GLY A 26 -17.43 15.25 6.71
C GLY A 26 -17.61 15.08 5.21
N PHE A 27 -18.09 13.94 4.76
CA PHE A 27 -18.53 13.70 3.39
C PHE A 27 -20.04 13.86 3.28
N ASP A 28 -20.52 14.44 2.17
CA ASP A 28 -21.93 14.53 1.82
C ASP A 28 -22.45 13.22 1.22
N TYR A 29 -21.55 12.49 0.56
CA TYR A 29 -21.84 11.18 0.01
C TYR A 29 -20.69 10.20 0.32
N TRP A 30 -21.04 8.97 0.63
CA TRP A 30 -20.08 7.90 0.75
C TRP A 30 -20.68 6.53 0.43
N LYS A 31 -19.89 5.70 -0.22
CA LYS A 31 -20.19 4.30 -0.50
C LYS A 31 -18.91 3.50 -0.38
N ILE A 32 -18.76 2.84 0.77
CA ILE A 32 -17.49 2.25 1.18
C ILE A 32 -17.57 0.73 1.24
N LEU A 33 -16.43 0.09 1.04
CA LEU A 33 -16.30 -1.35 1.25
C LEU A 33 -16.39 -1.68 2.74
N GLU A 34 -16.99 -2.83 3.05
CA GLU A 34 -16.95 -3.40 4.40
C GLU A 34 -15.52 -3.91 4.69
N ASP A 35 -14.95 -3.54 5.84
CA ASP A 35 -13.62 -3.92 6.29
C ASP A 35 -12.54 -3.66 5.21
N GLN A 36 -11.69 -4.64 4.90
CA GLN A 36 -10.70 -4.60 3.82
C GLN A 36 -11.35 -4.69 2.42
N GLY A 37 -12.61 -5.02 2.34
CA GLY A 37 -13.32 -5.31 1.10
C GLY A 37 -12.94 -6.66 0.48
N LYS A 38 -13.77 -7.12 -0.46
CA LYS A 38 -13.56 -8.33 -1.26
C LYS A 38 -13.39 -7.94 -2.73
N TYR A 39 -12.56 -8.66 -3.49
CA TYR A 39 -12.35 -8.37 -4.91
C TYR A 39 -13.57 -8.71 -5.75
N TYR A 40 -14.24 -9.81 -5.43
CA TYR A 40 -15.45 -10.27 -6.13
C TYR A 40 -16.67 -10.12 -5.25
N ASN A 41 -17.75 -9.61 -5.82
CA ASN A 41 -19.05 -9.47 -5.19
C ASN A 41 -18.96 -8.83 -3.80
N PRO A 42 -18.32 -7.65 -3.67
CA PRO A 42 -18.09 -7.00 -2.39
C PRO A 42 -19.38 -6.54 -1.73
N ASP A 43 -19.35 -6.42 -0.40
CA ASP A 43 -20.36 -5.68 0.35
C ASP A 43 -19.99 -4.20 0.37
N PHE A 44 -20.94 -3.34 0.01
CA PHE A 44 -20.83 -1.89 0.15
C PHE A 44 -21.73 -1.39 1.26
N ILE A 45 -21.17 -0.51 2.08
CA ILE A 45 -21.88 0.19 3.14
C ILE A 45 -22.19 1.62 2.65
N THR A 46 -23.42 2.05 2.85
CA THR A 46 -23.88 3.43 2.67
C THR A 46 -24.41 3.97 4.01
N GLU A 47 -24.94 5.17 4.01
CA GLU A 47 -25.54 5.74 5.23
C GLU A 47 -26.68 4.86 5.77
N ASN A 48 -27.45 4.24 4.89
CA ASN A 48 -28.73 3.59 5.21
C ASN A 48 -28.71 2.06 5.10
N ASP A 49 -27.72 1.48 4.40
CA ASP A 49 -27.76 0.06 4.05
C ASP A 49 -26.36 -0.53 3.85
N THR A 50 -26.29 -1.86 3.98
CA THR A 50 -25.14 -2.69 3.57
C THR A 50 -25.65 -3.73 2.61
N ALA A 51 -25.13 -3.73 1.39
CA ALA A 51 -25.58 -4.62 0.34
C ALA A 51 -24.41 -5.26 -0.42
N ARG A 52 -24.54 -6.57 -0.69
CA ARG A 52 -23.67 -7.28 -1.62
C ARG A 52 -24.00 -6.88 -3.04
N VAL A 53 -22.97 -6.52 -3.81
CA VAL A 53 -23.10 -6.15 -5.22
C VAL A 53 -22.30 -7.12 -6.06
N GLU A 54 -22.96 -7.75 -7.04
CA GLU A 54 -22.27 -8.62 -7.99
C GLU A 54 -21.36 -7.80 -8.90
N GLY A 55 -20.11 -8.23 -9.04
CA GLY A 55 -19.12 -7.59 -9.90
C GLY A 55 -17.71 -7.63 -9.30
N TYR A 56 -16.80 -6.97 -9.99
CA TYR A 56 -15.42 -6.82 -9.55
C TYR A 56 -15.25 -5.47 -8.83
N ALA A 57 -14.64 -5.48 -7.65
CA ALA A 57 -14.60 -4.32 -6.76
C ALA A 57 -14.03 -3.06 -7.41
N THR A 58 -12.94 -3.17 -8.16
CA THR A 58 -12.31 -2.02 -8.82
C THR A 58 -13.24 -1.39 -9.86
N ASP A 59 -13.96 -2.21 -10.65
CA ASP A 59 -14.91 -1.73 -11.63
C ASP A 59 -16.09 -1.02 -10.96
N LEU A 60 -16.66 -1.65 -9.92
CA LEU A 60 -17.77 -1.10 -9.17
C LEU A 60 -17.42 0.25 -8.52
N ILE A 61 -16.22 0.37 -7.94
CA ILE A 61 -15.74 1.64 -7.36
C ILE A 61 -15.63 2.71 -8.44
N THR A 62 -15.06 2.37 -9.60
CA THR A 62 -14.96 3.29 -10.74
C THR A 62 -16.34 3.74 -11.22
N ASP A 63 -17.24 2.78 -11.43
CA ASP A 63 -18.60 3.07 -11.93
C ASP A 63 -19.40 3.95 -10.95
N TYR A 64 -19.35 3.67 -9.65
CA TYR A 64 -19.99 4.52 -8.63
C TYR A 64 -19.37 5.93 -8.56
N SER A 65 -18.08 6.05 -8.80
CA SER A 65 -17.40 7.35 -8.84
C SER A 65 -17.86 8.16 -10.05
N LEU A 66 -17.97 7.53 -11.22
CA LEU A 66 -18.52 8.15 -12.43
C LEU A 66 -20.00 8.52 -12.27
N ASP A 67 -20.79 7.66 -11.65
CA ASP A 67 -22.21 7.95 -11.41
C ASP A 67 -22.38 9.11 -10.42
N TRP A 68 -21.58 9.20 -9.39
CA TRP A 68 -21.57 10.34 -8.50
C TRP A 68 -21.18 11.63 -9.23
N LEU A 69 -20.14 11.60 -10.06
CA LEU A 69 -19.71 12.74 -10.88
C LEU A 69 -20.81 13.22 -11.84
N LYS A 70 -21.58 12.30 -12.43
CA LYS A 70 -22.73 12.64 -13.31
C LYS A 70 -23.89 13.28 -12.55
N GLN A 71 -24.12 12.86 -11.32
CA GLN A 71 -25.27 13.27 -10.51
C GLN A 71 -24.99 14.47 -9.58
N ARG A 72 -23.73 14.92 -9.47
CA ARG A 72 -23.34 16.03 -8.62
C ARG A 72 -24.07 17.32 -8.97
N ASP A 73 -24.19 18.23 -8.03
CA ASP A 73 -24.62 19.61 -8.29
C ASP A 73 -23.51 20.36 -9.05
N THR A 74 -23.73 20.62 -10.34
CA THR A 74 -22.74 21.27 -11.20
C THR A 74 -22.47 22.74 -10.88
N SER A 75 -23.25 23.34 -9.99
CA SER A 75 -23.05 24.71 -9.52
C SER A 75 -21.99 24.81 -8.41
N LYS A 76 -21.52 23.68 -7.87
CA LYS A 76 -20.56 23.61 -6.77
C LYS A 76 -19.28 22.92 -7.18
N PRO A 77 -18.13 23.33 -6.62
CA PRO A 77 -16.90 22.56 -6.72
C PRO A 77 -17.03 21.24 -5.96
N PHE A 78 -16.15 20.29 -6.26
CA PHE A 78 -16.19 18.97 -5.62
C PHE A 78 -14.84 18.54 -5.07
N PHE A 79 -14.89 17.68 -4.05
CA PHE A 79 -13.78 16.92 -3.52
C PHE A 79 -14.18 15.43 -3.50
N LEU A 80 -13.56 14.63 -4.35
CA LEU A 80 -13.85 13.21 -4.51
C LEU A 80 -12.62 12.36 -4.19
N MET A 81 -12.78 11.39 -3.28
CA MET A 81 -11.79 10.36 -3.00
C MET A 81 -12.27 9.03 -3.61
N VAL A 82 -11.53 8.52 -4.60
CA VAL A 82 -11.74 7.20 -5.21
C VAL A 82 -10.71 6.25 -4.63
N GLN A 83 -11.12 5.34 -3.75
CA GLN A 83 -10.23 4.51 -2.97
C GLN A 83 -10.36 3.04 -3.36
N HIS A 84 -9.53 2.60 -4.33
CA HIS A 84 -9.51 1.21 -4.75
C HIS A 84 -8.96 0.29 -3.65
N LYS A 85 -9.54 -0.94 -3.53
CA LYS A 85 -8.94 -2.01 -2.74
C LYS A 85 -7.64 -2.52 -3.37
N ALA A 86 -7.62 -2.61 -4.69
CA ALA A 86 -6.45 -3.06 -5.44
C ALA A 86 -5.29 -2.05 -5.32
N PRO A 87 -4.04 -2.53 -5.20
CA PRO A 87 -3.58 -3.91 -5.21
C PRO A 87 -3.31 -4.53 -3.82
N HIS A 88 -4.19 -4.34 -2.83
CA HIS A 88 -4.05 -4.98 -1.51
C HIS A 88 -4.15 -6.52 -1.63
N ARG A 89 -3.50 -7.26 -0.69
CA ARG A 89 -3.62 -8.71 -0.55
C ARG A 89 -5.11 -9.12 -0.66
N ASN A 90 -5.50 -10.12 -1.43
CA ASN A 90 -4.71 -11.23 -1.98
C ASN A 90 -4.53 -11.17 -3.51
N TRP A 91 -4.54 -9.98 -4.10
CA TRP A 91 -4.24 -9.77 -5.52
C TRP A 91 -5.05 -10.68 -6.45
N MET A 92 -6.36 -10.61 -6.36
CA MET A 92 -7.27 -11.36 -7.24
C MET A 92 -7.57 -10.51 -8.48
N PRO A 93 -7.05 -10.85 -9.67
CA PRO A 93 -7.31 -10.09 -10.90
C PRO A 93 -8.77 -10.14 -11.31
N ALA A 94 -9.23 -9.16 -12.08
CA ALA A 94 -10.48 -9.30 -12.82
C ALA A 94 -10.41 -10.44 -13.82
N LEU A 95 -11.51 -11.17 -14.05
CA LEU A 95 -11.53 -12.34 -14.97
C LEU A 95 -10.98 -12.02 -16.36
N ARG A 96 -11.19 -10.81 -16.86
CA ARG A 96 -10.61 -10.35 -18.15
C ARG A 96 -9.09 -10.18 -18.14
N HIS A 97 -8.46 -10.21 -16.96
CA HIS A 97 -7.02 -9.98 -16.79
C HIS A 97 -6.25 -11.16 -16.20
N VAL A 98 -6.91 -12.23 -15.75
CA VAL A 98 -6.24 -13.35 -15.06
C VAL A 98 -5.06 -13.95 -15.83
N ASN A 99 -5.12 -13.98 -17.15
CA ASN A 99 -4.03 -14.50 -18.00
C ASN A 99 -3.22 -13.42 -18.74
N LYS A 100 -3.40 -12.14 -18.35
CA LYS A 100 -2.81 -10.99 -19.08
C LYS A 100 -1.29 -11.06 -19.17
N TYR A 101 -0.64 -11.60 -18.17
CA TYR A 101 0.82 -11.62 -18.03
C TYR A 101 1.43 -13.03 -18.02
N ASP A 102 0.71 -14.05 -18.44
CA ASP A 102 1.21 -15.45 -18.41
C ASP A 102 2.52 -15.61 -19.20
N SER A 103 2.62 -14.95 -20.35
CA SER A 103 3.82 -15.00 -21.21
C SER A 103 4.95 -14.07 -20.76
N ILE A 104 4.74 -13.27 -19.72
CA ILE A 104 5.75 -12.31 -19.23
C ILE A 104 6.57 -12.94 -18.11
N GLN A 105 7.88 -12.81 -18.22
CA GLN A 105 8.82 -13.11 -17.13
C GLN A 105 9.24 -11.78 -16.51
N PHE A 106 8.74 -11.50 -15.32
CA PHE A 106 9.11 -10.28 -14.58
C PHE A 106 10.53 -10.39 -14.03
N PRO A 107 11.35 -9.33 -14.12
CA PRO A 107 12.63 -9.32 -13.42
C PRO A 107 12.39 -9.35 -11.91
N LEU A 108 13.05 -10.28 -11.23
CA LEU A 108 13.07 -10.27 -9.76
C LEU A 108 14.12 -9.26 -9.28
N PRO A 109 13.87 -8.57 -8.16
CA PRO A 109 14.86 -7.65 -7.58
C PRO A 109 16.18 -8.36 -7.26
N ASP A 110 17.32 -7.65 -7.34
CA ASP A 110 18.64 -8.19 -6.97
C ASP A 110 18.70 -8.64 -5.50
N SER A 111 17.84 -8.08 -4.64
CA SER A 111 17.68 -8.45 -3.24
C SER A 111 16.66 -9.57 -3.01
N TYR A 112 16.18 -10.25 -4.07
CA TYR A 112 15.18 -11.33 -3.92
C TYR A 112 15.69 -12.49 -3.07
N PHE A 113 16.99 -12.75 -3.10
CA PHE A 113 17.71 -13.65 -2.18
C PHE A 113 18.61 -12.81 -1.30
N PRO A 114 18.10 -12.32 -0.16
CA PRO A 114 18.81 -11.36 0.67
C PRO A 114 19.95 -12.00 1.46
N ASN A 115 20.91 -11.15 1.85
CA ASN A 115 21.82 -11.41 2.93
C ASN A 115 21.58 -10.31 3.98
N PHE A 116 21.03 -10.67 5.12
CA PHE A 116 20.66 -9.75 6.19
C PHE A 116 21.79 -9.51 7.20
N GLU A 117 23.00 -9.33 6.74
CA GLU A 117 24.12 -9.07 7.64
C GLU A 117 23.87 -7.81 8.49
N ASN A 118 23.85 -7.96 9.81
CA ASN A 118 23.54 -6.91 10.79
C ASN A 118 22.12 -6.27 10.65
N GLN A 119 21.14 -7.03 10.16
CA GLN A 119 19.75 -6.62 10.02
C GLN A 119 18.84 -7.63 10.73
N GLU A 120 18.96 -7.76 12.05
CA GLU A 120 18.29 -8.80 12.85
C GLU A 120 16.78 -8.84 12.69
N ALA A 121 16.12 -7.68 12.72
CA ALA A 121 14.67 -7.61 12.56
C ALA A 121 14.21 -8.04 11.16
N ALA A 122 15.04 -7.79 10.14
CA ALA A 122 14.79 -8.21 8.78
C ALA A 122 15.02 -9.72 8.59
N GLU A 123 16.07 -10.28 9.19
CA GLU A 123 16.37 -11.71 9.14
C GLU A 123 15.26 -12.57 9.76
N GLU A 124 14.69 -12.10 10.88
CA GLU A 124 13.61 -12.80 11.59
C GLU A 124 12.21 -12.60 10.98
N GLN A 125 12.06 -11.74 9.97
CA GLN A 125 10.76 -11.36 9.46
C GLN A 125 10.03 -12.49 8.73
N LEU A 126 8.79 -12.75 9.16
CA LEU A 126 7.88 -13.73 8.57
C LEU A 126 7.03 -13.11 7.46
N MET A 127 7.67 -12.71 6.36
CA MET A 127 7.02 -12.03 5.22
C MET A 127 7.62 -12.47 3.88
N THR A 128 8.21 -13.68 3.84
CA THR A 128 8.84 -14.18 2.62
C THR A 128 7.83 -14.74 1.63
N ILE A 129 8.03 -14.44 0.35
CA ILE A 129 7.24 -15.04 -0.74
C ILE A 129 7.40 -16.57 -0.73
N TYR A 130 8.58 -17.05 -0.37
CA TYR A 130 8.92 -18.47 -0.40
C TYR A 130 8.15 -19.29 0.64
N LYS A 131 8.09 -18.84 1.92
CA LYS A 131 7.54 -19.64 3.04
C LYS A 131 6.26 -19.07 3.65
N ASP A 132 6.06 -17.75 3.59
CA ASP A 132 5.06 -17.07 4.41
C ASP A 132 3.82 -16.62 3.64
N MET A 133 3.87 -16.60 2.30
CA MET A 133 2.69 -16.50 1.47
C MET A 133 1.82 -17.75 1.60
N TYR A 134 0.51 -17.56 1.67
CA TYR A 134 -0.43 -18.69 1.63
C TYR A 134 -0.59 -19.17 0.19
N GLU A 135 -0.10 -20.36 -0.13
CA GLU A 135 -0.05 -20.87 -1.51
C GLU A 135 -1.43 -20.81 -2.20
N GLY A 136 -2.49 -21.21 -1.52
CA GLY A 136 -3.83 -21.17 -2.09
C GLY A 136 -4.42 -19.77 -2.13
N HIS A 137 -4.36 -19.04 -1.02
CA HIS A 137 -4.97 -17.71 -0.90
C HIS A 137 -4.24 -16.64 -1.70
N ASP A 138 -2.92 -16.58 -1.59
CA ASP A 138 -2.11 -15.54 -2.22
C ASP A 138 -1.64 -15.92 -3.62
N LEU A 139 -1.16 -17.16 -3.80
CA LEU A 139 -0.57 -17.63 -5.04
C LEU A 139 -1.55 -18.47 -5.91
N LYS A 140 -2.78 -18.72 -5.43
CA LYS A 140 -3.83 -19.50 -6.12
C LYS A 140 -3.37 -20.91 -6.55
N MET A 141 -2.41 -21.48 -5.80
CA MET A 141 -1.89 -22.81 -6.04
C MET A 141 -2.88 -23.88 -5.54
N SER A 142 -3.13 -24.89 -6.35
CA SER A 142 -3.90 -26.06 -5.92
C SER A 142 -3.09 -26.96 -4.98
N ARG A 143 -3.77 -27.68 -4.10
CA ARG A 143 -3.13 -28.64 -3.17
C ARG A 143 -2.55 -29.89 -3.84
N ALA A 144 -2.96 -30.16 -5.07
CA ALA A 144 -2.49 -31.30 -5.88
C ALA A 144 -2.82 -31.09 -7.36
N LYS A 145 -2.20 -31.89 -8.24
CA LYS A 145 -2.54 -31.92 -9.63
C LYS A 145 -3.99 -32.39 -9.84
N GLY A 146 -4.67 -31.82 -10.81
CA GLY A 146 -6.02 -32.26 -11.22
C GLY A 146 -7.15 -31.83 -10.28
N THR A 147 -6.90 -30.92 -9.32
CA THR A 147 -7.92 -30.35 -8.41
C THR A 147 -7.99 -28.83 -8.46
N ASP A 148 -9.20 -28.28 -8.23
CA ASP A 148 -9.42 -26.85 -8.00
C ASP A 148 -9.37 -26.48 -6.52
N GLU A 149 -9.17 -27.45 -5.64
CA GLU A 149 -9.02 -27.20 -4.21
C GLU A 149 -7.66 -26.55 -3.96
N LEU A 150 -7.73 -25.35 -3.39
CA LEU A 150 -6.53 -24.55 -3.11
C LEU A 150 -5.73 -25.15 -1.94
N ALA A 151 -4.43 -24.96 -1.97
CA ALA A 151 -3.52 -25.24 -0.87
C ALA A 151 -3.85 -24.38 0.38
N SER A 152 -2.91 -23.96 1.17
CA SER A 152 -3.18 -23.13 2.37
C SER A 152 -4.06 -21.91 2.07
N ASN A 153 -5.31 -21.94 2.50
CA ASN A 153 -6.32 -20.90 2.27
C ASN A 153 -7.18 -20.66 3.52
N PRO A 154 -6.66 -19.93 4.54
CA PRO A 154 -7.38 -19.69 5.80
C PRO A 154 -8.61 -18.80 5.64
N TRP A 155 -8.70 -18.01 4.55
CA TRP A 155 -9.81 -17.09 4.25
C TRP A 155 -10.59 -17.54 3.00
N THR A 156 -11.21 -18.71 3.08
CA THR A 156 -11.98 -19.31 1.97
C THR A 156 -13.04 -18.37 1.40
N ASN A 157 -13.63 -17.53 2.24
CA ASN A 157 -14.70 -16.62 1.86
C ASN A 157 -14.31 -15.61 0.76
N ASP A 158 -13.02 -15.37 0.50
CA ASP A 158 -12.61 -14.52 -0.62
C ASP A 158 -12.98 -15.15 -1.97
N PHE A 159 -12.83 -16.47 -2.08
CA PHE A 159 -13.16 -17.24 -3.29
C PHE A 159 -14.61 -17.71 -3.30
N ASP A 160 -15.18 -18.02 -2.14
CA ASP A 160 -16.57 -18.52 -1.99
C ASP A 160 -17.61 -17.43 -2.32
N ARG A 161 -17.20 -16.18 -2.44
CA ARG A 161 -18.06 -15.08 -2.88
C ARG A 161 -18.31 -15.06 -4.39
N MET A 162 -17.48 -15.73 -5.18
CA MET A 162 -17.67 -15.82 -6.62
C MET A 162 -18.98 -16.56 -6.95
N THR A 163 -19.69 -16.09 -7.97
CA THR A 163 -20.80 -16.86 -8.57
C THR A 163 -20.24 -18.14 -9.20
N ALA A 164 -21.11 -19.11 -9.46
CA ALA A 164 -20.69 -20.36 -10.09
C ALA A 164 -20.00 -20.14 -11.45
N GLU A 165 -20.47 -19.15 -12.22
CA GLU A 165 -19.87 -18.80 -13.51
C GLU A 165 -18.51 -18.12 -13.34
N GLN A 166 -18.38 -17.16 -12.42
CA GLN A 166 -17.10 -16.53 -12.09
C GLN A 166 -16.09 -17.58 -11.62
N ARG A 167 -16.51 -18.50 -10.75
CA ARG A 167 -15.63 -19.55 -10.23
C ARG A 167 -15.19 -20.53 -11.32
N LYS A 168 -16.08 -20.87 -12.24
CA LYS A 168 -15.74 -21.72 -13.39
C LYS A 168 -14.67 -21.09 -14.28
N GLN A 169 -14.83 -19.82 -14.62
CA GLN A 169 -13.84 -19.08 -15.43
C GLN A 169 -12.51 -18.95 -14.70
N TRP A 170 -12.55 -18.63 -13.41
CA TRP A 170 -11.38 -18.55 -12.55
C TRP A 170 -10.60 -19.87 -12.52
N ASN A 171 -11.27 -20.96 -12.23
CA ASN A 171 -10.65 -22.28 -12.17
C ASN A 171 -10.07 -22.68 -13.54
N ALA A 172 -10.76 -22.40 -14.63
CA ALA A 172 -10.26 -22.66 -15.97
C ALA A 172 -8.97 -21.89 -16.30
N ALA A 173 -8.81 -20.67 -15.77
CA ALA A 173 -7.61 -19.86 -15.96
C ALA A 173 -6.40 -20.40 -15.18
N TYR A 174 -6.59 -20.77 -13.91
CA TYR A 174 -5.46 -21.19 -13.05
C TYR A 174 -5.10 -22.67 -13.14
N ARG A 175 -6.03 -23.53 -13.61
CA ARG A 175 -5.82 -24.99 -13.70
C ARG A 175 -4.58 -25.38 -14.50
N PRO A 176 -4.34 -24.86 -15.71
CA PRO A 176 -3.20 -25.29 -16.53
C PRO A 176 -1.85 -25.02 -15.83
N GLU A 177 -1.71 -23.86 -15.22
CA GLU A 177 -0.47 -23.49 -14.51
C GLU A 177 -0.29 -24.31 -13.23
N ASN A 178 -1.38 -24.59 -12.50
CA ASN A 178 -1.34 -25.43 -11.31
C ASN A 178 -0.97 -26.88 -11.66
N ASP A 179 -1.54 -27.44 -12.71
CA ASP A 179 -1.20 -28.79 -13.13
C ASP A 179 0.26 -28.89 -13.61
N ALA A 180 0.74 -27.88 -14.36
CA ALA A 180 2.13 -27.78 -14.80
C ALA A 180 3.11 -27.62 -13.63
N PHE A 181 2.72 -26.92 -12.57
CA PHE A 181 3.54 -26.80 -11.36
C PHE A 181 3.82 -28.15 -10.73
N TRP A 182 2.80 -28.97 -10.53
CA TRP A 182 2.92 -30.29 -9.92
C TRP A 182 3.69 -31.31 -10.78
N GLU A 183 3.92 -31.02 -12.06
CA GLU A 183 4.74 -31.86 -12.97
C GLU A 183 6.24 -31.48 -12.90
N GLN A 184 6.59 -30.28 -12.38
CA GLN A 184 7.96 -29.77 -12.44
C GLN A 184 8.83 -30.17 -11.24
N ASP A 185 8.24 -30.62 -10.14
CA ASP A 185 8.96 -31.01 -8.90
C ASP A 185 9.98 -29.94 -8.43
N LEU A 186 9.52 -28.69 -8.34
CA LEU A 186 10.36 -27.55 -8.01
C LEU A 186 10.66 -27.47 -6.51
N HIS A 187 11.92 -27.19 -6.16
CA HIS A 187 12.40 -27.02 -4.79
C HIS A 187 13.36 -25.83 -4.66
N GLY A 188 13.57 -25.38 -3.43
CA GLY A 188 14.54 -24.35 -3.08
C GLY A 188 14.43 -23.08 -3.92
N GLU A 189 15.53 -22.64 -4.50
CA GLU A 189 15.59 -21.39 -5.28
C GLU A 189 14.67 -21.42 -6.52
N ALA A 190 14.55 -22.55 -7.19
CA ALA A 190 13.67 -22.69 -8.36
C ALA A 190 12.19 -22.49 -7.97
N LEU A 191 11.77 -23.07 -6.85
CA LEU A 191 10.42 -22.86 -6.28
C LEU A 191 10.21 -21.42 -5.82
N ALA A 192 11.20 -20.81 -5.16
CA ALA A 192 11.12 -19.42 -4.74
C ALA A 192 10.91 -18.48 -5.94
N ARG A 193 11.66 -18.66 -7.02
CA ARG A 193 11.48 -17.91 -8.28
C ARG A 193 10.12 -18.13 -8.92
N TYR A 194 9.62 -19.36 -8.93
CA TYR A 194 8.30 -19.68 -9.43
C TYR A 194 7.21 -18.94 -8.63
N LYS A 195 7.24 -19.02 -7.30
CA LYS A 195 6.30 -18.29 -6.41
C LYS A 195 6.36 -16.78 -6.65
N GLY A 196 7.56 -16.21 -6.81
CA GLY A 196 7.75 -14.80 -7.14
C GLY A 196 7.09 -14.40 -8.46
N GLN A 197 7.21 -15.22 -9.50
CA GLN A 197 6.56 -14.96 -10.79
C GLN A 197 5.03 -15.00 -10.67
N ARG A 198 4.46 -15.98 -9.98
CA ARG A 198 3.00 -16.06 -9.75
C ARG A 198 2.50 -14.80 -9.02
N TYR A 199 3.19 -14.40 -7.95
CA TYR A 199 2.86 -13.20 -7.21
C TYR A 199 2.85 -11.95 -8.09
N LEU A 200 3.94 -11.71 -8.84
CA LEU A 200 4.07 -10.52 -9.68
C LEU A 200 3.04 -10.49 -10.81
N LYS A 201 2.75 -11.63 -11.44
CA LYS A 201 1.74 -11.71 -12.51
C LYS A 201 0.35 -11.33 -11.99
N ASP A 202 -0.08 -11.88 -10.86
CA ASP A 202 -1.37 -11.58 -10.27
C ASP A 202 -1.45 -10.12 -9.76
N TYR A 203 -0.36 -9.62 -9.15
CA TYR A 203 -0.25 -8.25 -8.71
C TYR A 203 -0.45 -7.27 -9.88
N MET A 204 0.30 -7.46 -10.96
CA MET A 204 0.22 -6.62 -12.15
C MET A 204 -1.14 -6.75 -12.87
N ALA A 205 -1.69 -7.95 -12.94
CA ALA A 205 -3.02 -8.18 -13.52
C ALA A 205 -4.13 -7.50 -12.70
N THR A 206 -3.96 -7.42 -11.37
CA THR A 206 -4.88 -6.69 -10.49
C THR A 206 -4.80 -5.18 -10.72
N ILE A 207 -3.59 -4.63 -10.90
CA ILE A 207 -3.36 -3.20 -11.21
C ILE A 207 -3.95 -2.83 -12.56
N ALA A 208 -3.94 -3.71 -13.56
CA ALA A 208 -4.50 -3.43 -14.88
C ALA A 208 -5.95 -2.92 -14.82
N SER A 209 -6.75 -3.41 -13.86
CA SER A 209 -8.12 -2.92 -13.63
C SER A 209 -8.15 -1.53 -13.01
N VAL A 210 -7.16 -1.17 -12.19
CA VAL A 210 -7.05 0.18 -11.62
C VAL A 210 -6.71 1.18 -12.72
N ASP A 211 -5.74 0.82 -13.57
CA ASP A 211 -5.34 1.65 -14.72
C ASP A 211 -6.52 1.93 -15.66
N GLU A 212 -7.30 0.90 -16.02
CA GLU A 212 -8.53 1.07 -16.79
C GLU A 212 -9.55 1.98 -16.09
N GLY A 213 -9.71 1.83 -14.77
CA GLY A 213 -10.63 2.65 -13.95
C GLY A 213 -10.20 4.12 -13.92
N VAL A 214 -8.90 4.38 -13.72
CA VAL A 214 -8.33 5.73 -13.77
C VAL A 214 -8.55 6.34 -15.15
N GLY A 215 -8.26 5.59 -16.23
CA GLY A 215 -8.51 6.05 -17.60
C GLY A 215 -9.96 6.51 -17.81
N LYS A 216 -10.95 5.69 -17.40
CA LYS A 216 -12.37 6.04 -17.53
C LYS A 216 -12.74 7.33 -16.78
N ILE A 217 -12.14 7.58 -15.61
CA ILE A 217 -12.41 8.80 -14.84
C ILE A 217 -11.78 10.01 -15.56
N LEU A 218 -10.55 9.89 -16.05
CA LEU A 218 -9.86 10.95 -16.78
C LEU A 218 -10.61 11.29 -18.08
N ASP A 219 -11.01 10.30 -18.86
CA ASP A 219 -11.80 10.47 -20.08
C ASP A 219 -13.12 11.21 -19.80
N TYR A 220 -13.77 10.89 -18.66
CA TYR A 220 -15.00 11.60 -18.27
C TYR A 220 -14.73 13.06 -17.90
N LEU A 221 -13.65 13.35 -17.15
CA LEU A 221 -13.30 14.73 -16.81
C LEU A 221 -13.02 15.57 -18.06
N GLU A 222 -12.25 15.03 -19.00
CA GLU A 222 -11.96 15.68 -20.29
C GLU A 222 -13.23 15.91 -21.12
N ALA A 223 -14.06 14.87 -21.30
CA ALA A 223 -15.31 14.95 -22.05
C ALA A 223 -16.31 15.97 -21.48
N GLN A 224 -16.23 16.29 -20.18
CA GLN A 224 -17.05 17.28 -19.52
C GLN A 224 -16.37 18.66 -19.38
N GLY A 225 -15.12 18.82 -19.88
CA GLY A 225 -14.33 20.04 -19.71
C GLY A 225 -14.02 20.38 -18.25
N LEU A 226 -13.91 19.36 -17.42
CA LEU A 226 -13.62 19.50 -15.98
C LEU A 226 -12.12 19.39 -15.67
N ASP A 227 -11.37 18.75 -16.56
CA ASP A 227 -9.94 18.48 -16.43
C ASP A 227 -9.10 19.74 -16.27
N GLU A 228 -9.45 20.83 -16.96
CA GLU A 228 -8.73 22.10 -16.88
C GLU A 228 -8.79 22.77 -15.48
N ASN A 229 -9.81 22.45 -14.67
CA ASN A 229 -10.03 23.04 -13.34
C ASN A 229 -10.19 21.99 -12.25
N THR A 230 -9.67 20.78 -12.46
CA THR A 230 -9.65 19.71 -11.46
C THR A 230 -8.21 19.30 -11.19
N LEU A 231 -7.77 19.45 -9.94
CA LEU A 231 -6.54 18.82 -9.48
C LEU A 231 -6.77 17.30 -9.39
N VAL A 232 -6.14 16.54 -10.26
CA VAL A 232 -6.13 15.07 -10.21
C VAL A 232 -4.87 14.62 -9.50
N VAL A 233 -5.03 13.75 -8.51
CA VAL A 233 -3.93 13.17 -7.74
C VAL A 233 -4.06 11.65 -7.73
N TYR A 234 -3.01 10.96 -8.16
CA TYR A 234 -2.87 9.52 -8.03
C TYR A 234 -1.77 9.21 -7.03
N THR A 235 -2.10 8.43 -6.01
CA THR A 235 -1.15 8.03 -4.95
C THR A 235 -1.58 6.73 -4.29
N SER A 236 -0.78 6.24 -3.37
CA SER A 236 -1.09 5.10 -2.48
C SER A 236 -0.96 5.52 -1.01
N ASP A 237 -1.58 4.77 -0.13
CA ASP A 237 -1.46 4.93 1.33
C ASP A 237 -0.07 4.51 1.86
N GLN A 238 0.63 3.60 1.16
CA GLN A 238 2.02 3.20 1.43
C GLN A 238 2.66 2.55 0.21
N GLY A 239 3.98 2.30 0.29
CA GLY A 239 4.70 1.47 -0.67
C GLY A 239 4.42 -0.02 -0.49
N PHE A 240 5.14 -0.89 -1.24
CA PHE A 240 4.89 -2.32 -1.24
C PHE A 240 6.12 -3.11 -1.70
N TYR A 241 6.40 -4.25 -1.05
CA TYR A 241 7.45 -5.16 -1.49
C TYR A 241 6.96 -6.05 -2.64
N LEU A 242 7.69 -6.00 -3.75
CA LEU A 242 7.46 -6.81 -4.94
C LEU A 242 8.58 -7.83 -5.17
N GLY A 243 9.10 -8.36 -4.07
CA GLY A 243 10.20 -9.31 -4.06
C GLY A 243 11.51 -8.73 -3.52
N GLU A 244 11.60 -7.42 -3.24
CA GLU A 244 12.74 -6.86 -2.51
C GLU A 244 12.88 -7.59 -1.18
N ASN A 245 14.08 -7.98 -0.81
CA ASN A 245 14.40 -8.79 0.36
C ASN A 245 13.67 -10.16 0.42
N GLY A 246 13.22 -10.66 -0.75
CA GLY A 246 12.41 -11.87 -0.83
C GLY A 246 10.98 -11.71 -0.28
N TRP A 247 10.57 -10.49 0.04
CA TRP A 247 9.33 -10.19 0.75
C TRP A 247 8.17 -9.82 -0.15
N PHE A 248 6.99 -9.93 0.43
CA PHE A 248 5.74 -9.34 -0.04
C PHE A 248 5.17 -8.43 1.05
N ASP A 249 4.07 -7.69 0.74
CA ASP A 249 3.42 -6.81 1.69
C ASP A 249 4.24 -5.52 1.99
N LYS A 250 4.26 -4.99 3.22
CA LYS A 250 4.73 -3.63 3.56
C LYS A 250 5.09 -3.53 5.05
N ARG A 251 5.27 -2.34 5.58
CA ARG A 251 5.35 -1.89 7.00
C ARG A 251 6.72 -1.48 7.47
N PHE A 252 7.79 -2.17 7.10
CA PHE A 252 9.11 -1.68 7.45
C PHE A 252 9.38 -0.30 6.83
N MET A 253 10.24 0.48 7.48
CA MET A 253 10.66 1.79 6.99
C MET A 253 11.64 1.72 5.81
N TYR A 254 11.94 0.55 5.24
CA TYR A 254 12.76 0.45 4.03
C TYR A 254 12.05 1.03 2.80
N GLU A 255 12.84 1.57 1.85
CA GLU A 255 12.31 2.34 0.70
C GLU A 255 11.16 1.66 -0.06
N PRO A 256 11.15 0.34 -0.35
CA PRO A 256 10.04 -0.26 -1.08
C PRO A 256 8.68 -0.14 -0.38
N SER A 257 8.66 -0.20 0.96
CA SER A 257 7.45 -0.03 1.77
C SER A 257 7.18 1.44 2.12
N PHE A 258 8.22 2.24 2.28
CA PHE A 258 8.13 3.62 2.75
C PHE A 258 7.81 4.62 1.64
N ARG A 259 8.23 4.32 0.41
CA ARG A 259 8.05 5.18 -0.76
C ARG A 259 6.83 4.78 -1.58
N MET A 260 5.93 5.73 -1.83
CA MET A 260 4.74 5.54 -2.64
C MET A 260 4.74 6.44 -3.88
N PRO A 261 4.04 6.07 -4.96
CA PRO A 261 3.90 6.95 -6.12
C PRO A 261 3.08 8.19 -5.75
N LEU A 262 3.44 9.32 -6.36
CA LEU A 262 2.66 10.54 -6.31
C LEU A 262 2.69 11.20 -7.70
N LEU A 263 1.55 11.17 -8.39
CA LEU A 263 1.36 11.84 -9.68
C LEU A 263 0.28 12.91 -9.51
N MET A 264 0.53 14.09 -10.07
CA MET A 264 -0.39 15.22 -9.97
C MET A 264 -0.55 15.90 -11.32
N GLN A 265 -1.79 16.28 -11.63
CA GLN A 265 -2.12 17.03 -12.84
C GLN A 265 -3.10 18.14 -12.52
N LEU A 266 -2.79 19.35 -12.98
CA LEU A 266 -3.71 20.49 -13.05
C LEU A 266 -3.25 21.35 -14.23
N PRO A 267 -3.90 21.23 -15.40
CA PRO A 267 -3.49 21.94 -16.61
C PRO A 267 -3.34 23.45 -16.40
N GLY A 268 -2.30 24.04 -16.98
CA GLY A 268 -2.02 25.47 -16.83
C GLY A 268 -1.48 25.92 -15.44
N LYS A 269 -1.37 25.01 -14.47
CA LYS A 269 -0.81 25.29 -13.13
C LYS A 269 0.40 24.41 -12.82
N ILE A 270 0.31 23.11 -13.04
CA ILE A 270 1.42 22.16 -12.86
C ILE A 270 2.12 22.00 -14.22
N PRO A 271 3.44 22.25 -14.31
CA PRO A 271 4.20 22.07 -15.54
C PRO A 271 4.14 20.62 -16.02
N GLN A 272 3.91 20.43 -17.33
CA GLN A 272 3.88 19.10 -17.93
C GLN A 272 5.25 18.42 -17.87
N GLN A 273 5.27 17.10 -17.67
CA GLN A 273 6.50 16.28 -17.65
C GLN A 273 7.55 16.77 -16.62
N SER A 274 7.10 17.43 -15.56
CA SER A 274 7.98 17.88 -14.48
C SER A 274 8.20 16.77 -13.46
N GLU A 275 9.40 16.73 -12.91
CA GLU A 275 9.74 15.89 -11.75
C GLU A 275 10.04 16.79 -10.55
N VAL A 276 9.54 16.37 -9.39
CA VAL A 276 9.71 17.10 -8.13
C VAL A 276 10.42 16.19 -7.14
N ASN A 277 11.61 16.58 -6.73
CA ASN A 277 12.49 15.82 -5.83
C ASN A 277 12.54 16.47 -4.44
N VAL A 278 11.39 16.53 -3.75
CA VAL A 278 11.30 16.98 -2.37
C VAL A 278 10.66 15.90 -1.50
N MET A 279 11.02 15.86 -0.23
CA MET A 279 10.41 14.92 0.71
C MET A 279 9.00 15.35 1.05
N THR A 280 8.00 14.64 0.53
CA THR A 280 6.59 14.80 0.90
C THR A 280 6.11 13.61 1.72
N GLN A 281 5.10 13.81 2.53
CA GLN A 281 4.48 12.76 3.33
C GLN A 281 2.94 12.90 3.32
N ASN A 282 2.22 11.86 3.76
CA ASN A 282 0.76 11.84 3.75
C ASN A 282 0.11 13.00 4.53
N LEU A 283 0.76 13.55 5.54
CA LEU A 283 0.30 14.74 6.28
C LEU A 283 0.19 15.99 5.40
N ASP A 284 0.93 16.05 4.30
CA ASP A 284 1.06 17.22 3.43
C ASP A 284 -0.09 17.35 2.42
N PHE A 285 -0.82 16.28 2.16
CA PHE A 285 -1.93 16.30 1.21
C PHE A 285 -3.03 17.26 1.64
N ALA A 286 -3.40 17.22 2.93
CA ALA A 286 -4.48 18.06 3.42
C ALA A 286 -4.18 19.57 3.29
N PRO A 287 -3.07 20.11 3.79
CA PRO A 287 -2.74 21.53 3.61
C PRO A 287 -2.52 21.89 2.13
N THR A 288 -1.93 21.00 1.30
CA THR A 288 -1.73 21.25 -0.12
C THR A 288 -3.07 21.39 -0.87
N PHE A 289 -4.01 20.49 -0.64
CA PHE A 289 -5.30 20.54 -1.31
C PHE A 289 -6.14 21.73 -0.88
N LEU A 290 -6.09 22.12 0.41
CA LEU A 290 -6.74 23.33 0.91
C LEU A 290 -6.15 24.58 0.26
N GLU A 291 -4.83 24.67 0.17
CA GLU A 291 -4.17 25.83 -0.45
C GLU A 291 -4.47 25.92 -1.96
N VAL A 292 -4.48 24.79 -2.68
CA VAL A 292 -4.89 24.75 -4.11
C VAL A 292 -6.33 25.24 -4.26
N ALA A 293 -7.22 24.88 -3.35
CA ALA A 293 -8.62 25.31 -3.33
C ALA A 293 -8.82 26.76 -2.86
N GLY A 294 -7.76 27.46 -2.43
CA GLY A 294 -7.85 28.83 -1.88
C GLY A 294 -8.49 28.87 -0.48
N ILE A 295 -8.45 27.77 0.25
CA ILE A 295 -9.00 27.63 1.61
C ILE A 295 -7.86 27.80 2.63
N GLU A 296 -8.13 28.54 3.70
CA GLU A 296 -7.16 28.74 4.79
C GLU A 296 -6.79 27.40 5.46
N ILE A 297 -5.48 27.17 5.63
CA ILE A 297 -4.94 25.99 6.28
C ILE A 297 -5.06 26.17 7.80
N PRO A 298 -5.76 25.27 8.52
CA PRO A 298 -5.81 25.32 9.99
C PRO A 298 -4.42 25.22 10.63
N LYS A 299 -4.19 26.00 11.68
CA LYS A 299 -2.88 26.10 12.36
C LYS A 299 -2.46 24.82 13.10
N ASP A 300 -3.40 23.92 13.37
CA ASP A 300 -3.19 22.62 14.01
C ASP A 300 -2.82 21.51 13.02
N MET A 301 -2.75 21.80 11.71
CA MET A 301 -2.24 20.84 10.73
C MET A 301 -0.71 20.75 10.81
N GLN A 302 -0.19 19.55 11.00
CA GLN A 302 1.25 19.29 11.11
C GLN A 302 1.94 19.16 9.75
N GLY A 303 1.20 18.93 8.66
CA GLY A 303 1.75 18.84 7.31
C GLY A 303 2.11 20.19 6.71
N ILE A 304 2.94 20.18 5.70
CA ILE A 304 3.41 21.37 4.96
C ILE A 304 2.84 21.31 3.53
N SER A 305 2.23 22.42 3.07
CA SER A 305 1.78 22.48 1.68
C SER A 305 2.97 22.49 0.73
N PHE A 306 2.93 21.62 -0.27
CA PHE A 306 3.90 21.58 -1.36
C PHE A 306 3.35 22.14 -2.69
N LYS A 307 2.24 22.89 -2.65
CA LYS A 307 1.61 23.52 -3.82
C LYS A 307 2.62 24.32 -4.66
N GLU A 308 3.39 25.23 -4.00
CA GLU A 308 4.31 26.10 -4.71
C GLU A 308 5.46 25.33 -5.38
N VAL A 309 5.81 24.15 -4.85
CA VAL A 309 6.80 23.26 -5.45
C VAL A 309 6.25 22.58 -6.70
N VAL A 310 5.06 21.99 -6.63
CA VAL A 310 4.45 21.33 -7.81
C VAL A 310 4.04 22.32 -8.89
N TYR A 311 3.79 23.60 -8.55
CA TYR A 311 3.55 24.66 -9.52
C TYR A 311 4.85 25.20 -10.15
N GLY A 312 6.03 24.75 -9.67
CA GLY A 312 7.33 25.19 -10.17
C GLY A 312 7.78 26.56 -9.64
N ASN A 313 7.08 27.14 -8.66
CA ASN A 313 7.40 28.45 -8.07
C ASN A 313 8.50 28.35 -7.00
N LYS A 314 8.67 27.17 -6.39
CA LYS A 314 9.72 26.84 -5.41
C LYS A 314 10.41 25.54 -5.80
N LYS A 315 11.68 25.39 -5.39
CA LYS A 315 12.47 24.18 -5.60
C LYS A 315 12.58 23.30 -4.36
N GLU A 316 12.32 23.85 -3.20
CA GLU A 316 12.56 23.23 -1.90
C GLU A 316 11.30 23.34 -1.04
N LEU A 317 11.16 22.39 -0.14
CA LEU A 317 10.17 22.38 0.92
C LEU A 317 10.90 22.59 2.24
N ASP A 318 10.29 23.33 3.16
CA ASP A 318 10.86 23.57 4.49
C ASP A 318 10.72 22.31 5.37
N ARG A 319 11.44 21.28 4.94
CA ARG A 319 11.52 19.97 5.61
C ARG A 319 12.87 19.34 5.35
N ASP A 320 13.54 18.93 6.40
CA ASP A 320 14.84 18.28 6.35
C ASP A 320 14.84 16.82 6.85
N ALA A 321 13.69 16.34 7.38
CA ALA A 321 13.50 14.96 7.77
C ALA A 321 12.02 14.55 7.74
N ILE A 322 11.78 13.26 7.49
CA ILE A 322 10.49 12.60 7.66
C ILE A 322 10.59 11.63 8.82
N TYR A 323 9.65 11.70 9.77
CA TYR A 323 9.51 10.75 10.86
C TYR A 323 8.56 9.61 10.49
N TYR A 324 8.92 8.41 10.92
CA TYR A 324 8.10 7.21 10.78
C TYR A 324 8.02 6.47 12.09
N HIS A 325 6.85 5.90 12.42
CA HIS A 325 6.67 5.02 13.57
C HIS A 325 5.66 3.92 13.23
N TYR A 326 6.06 2.67 13.44
CA TYR A 326 5.22 1.48 13.28
C TYR A 326 4.90 0.88 14.65
N TYR A 327 3.60 0.74 14.95
CA TYR A 327 3.11 0.37 16.30
C TYR A 327 2.53 -1.05 16.40
N ASP A 328 2.18 -1.67 15.26
CA ASP A 328 1.31 -2.84 15.22
C ASP A 328 2.08 -4.16 15.47
N TRP A 329 2.56 -4.33 16.70
CA TRP A 329 3.25 -5.52 17.20
C TRP A 329 2.77 -5.90 18.62
N PRO A 330 2.59 -7.20 18.93
CA PRO A 330 2.55 -8.34 18.02
C PRO A 330 1.21 -8.40 17.28
N ALA A 331 1.28 -8.53 15.97
CA ALA A 331 0.11 -8.52 15.11
C ALA A 331 0.22 -9.58 14.01
N PHE A 332 -0.83 -9.69 13.22
CA PHE A 332 -0.96 -10.65 12.13
C PHE A 332 0.25 -10.68 11.16
N HIS A 333 0.89 -9.54 10.92
CA HIS A 333 1.99 -9.41 9.95
C HIS A 333 3.37 -9.69 10.54
N MET A 334 3.48 -9.88 11.84
CA MET A 334 4.72 -10.20 12.55
C MET A 334 5.88 -9.23 12.26
N VAL A 335 5.58 -7.96 11.95
CA VAL A 335 6.58 -6.90 11.77
C VAL A 335 6.86 -6.24 13.10
N LYS A 336 8.13 -6.21 13.52
CA LYS A 336 8.56 -5.64 14.79
C LYS A 336 8.37 -4.12 14.81
N ARG A 337 7.99 -3.57 15.97
CA ARG A 337 7.83 -2.13 16.12
C ARG A 337 9.15 -1.41 15.94
N HIS A 338 9.10 -0.34 15.21
CA HIS A 338 10.27 0.50 14.96
C HIS A 338 9.87 1.93 14.66
N TYR A 339 10.79 2.83 14.88
CA TYR A 339 10.67 4.20 14.47
C TYR A 339 11.99 4.68 13.87
N GLY A 340 11.93 5.83 13.20
CA GLY A 340 13.13 6.40 12.61
C GLY A 340 12.87 7.71 11.88
N ILE A 341 13.93 8.24 11.32
CA ILE A 341 13.87 9.37 10.40
C ILE A 341 14.63 9.09 9.11
N LYS A 342 14.14 9.73 8.06
CA LYS A 342 14.82 9.83 6.76
C LYS A 342 15.09 11.30 6.45
N THR A 343 16.31 11.59 6.02
CA THR A 343 16.70 12.84 5.36
C THR A 343 16.88 12.58 3.86
N ASP A 344 17.33 13.57 3.09
CA ASP A 344 17.63 13.37 1.66
C ASP A 344 18.70 12.31 1.43
N ARG A 345 19.66 12.15 2.35
CA ARG A 345 20.78 11.23 2.21
C ARG A 345 20.75 10.06 3.18
N TYR A 346 20.39 10.28 4.43
CA TYR A 346 20.55 9.29 5.49
C TYR A 346 19.21 8.81 6.02
N LYS A 347 19.19 7.55 6.44
CA LYS A 347 18.08 6.95 7.18
C LYS A 347 18.62 6.29 8.44
N ILE A 348 17.93 6.49 9.57
CA ILE A 348 18.20 5.77 10.83
C ILE A 348 16.90 5.20 11.36
N MET A 349 16.93 3.94 11.82
CA MET A 349 15.80 3.23 12.40
C MET A 349 16.20 2.58 13.72
N HIS A 350 15.24 2.49 14.64
CA HIS A 350 15.37 1.79 15.91
C HIS A 350 14.24 0.79 16.09
N PHE A 351 14.59 -0.47 16.19
CA PHE A 351 13.71 -1.56 16.58
C PHE A 351 13.78 -1.68 18.11
N TYR A 352 12.69 -1.41 18.81
CA TYR A 352 12.70 -1.19 20.27
C TYR A 352 11.96 -2.25 21.09
N ASP A 353 11.61 -3.37 20.48
CA ASP A 353 11.06 -4.54 21.17
C ASP A 353 12.17 -5.45 21.71
N ASP A 354 12.11 -6.74 21.42
CA ASP A 354 13.03 -7.77 21.89
C ASP A 354 14.45 -7.67 21.25
N ASN A 355 14.59 -7.05 20.09
CA ASN A 355 15.89 -6.95 19.39
C ASN A 355 16.73 -5.76 19.85
N ASP A 356 16.13 -4.65 20.30
CA ASP A 356 16.82 -3.38 20.63
C ASP A 356 17.93 -3.03 19.65
N ALA A 357 17.61 -3.06 18.35
CA ALA A 357 18.58 -2.95 17.27
C ALA A 357 18.45 -1.60 16.53
N TRP A 358 19.60 -1.03 16.19
CA TRP A 358 19.67 0.17 15.36
C TRP A 358 20.17 -0.17 13.96
N GLU A 359 19.58 0.53 12.96
CA GLU A 359 20.06 0.46 11.58
C GLU A 359 20.30 1.87 11.03
N PHE A 360 21.38 2.03 10.27
CA PHE A 360 21.72 3.29 9.63
C PHE A 360 22.19 3.05 8.19
N TYR A 361 21.67 3.89 7.27
CA TYR A 361 21.92 3.78 5.83
C TYR A 361 22.33 5.12 5.21
N ASP A 362 23.29 5.09 4.29
CA ASP A 362 23.59 6.17 3.35
C ASP A 362 22.86 5.87 2.03
N LEU A 363 21.69 6.48 1.81
CA LEU A 363 20.83 6.20 0.67
C LEU A 363 21.41 6.65 -0.67
N GLN A 364 22.45 7.51 -0.65
CA GLN A 364 23.18 7.90 -1.85
C GLN A 364 24.13 6.79 -2.31
N GLU A 365 24.79 6.13 -1.38
CA GLU A 365 25.76 5.05 -1.66
C GLU A 365 25.06 3.68 -1.72
N ASP A 366 24.02 3.48 -0.90
CA ASP A 366 23.23 2.25 -0.81
C ASP A 366 21.72 2.53 -0.85
N PRO A 367 21.17 2.90 -2.02
CA PRO A 367 19.75 3.21 -2.16
C PRO A 367 18.81 1.98 -1.96
N LYS A 368 19.37 0.78 -1.86
CA LYS A 368 18.64 -0.47 -1.61
C LYS A 368 18.74 -0.95 -0.16
N GLU A 369 19.41 -0.19 0.71
CA GLU A 369 19.51 -0.46 2.15
C GLU A 369 20.00 -1.88 2.50
N LYS A 370 21.01 -2.34 1.78
CA LYS A 370 21.58 -3.68 1.94
C LYS A 370 22.61 -3.78 3.06
N ASN A 371 23.25 -2.66 3.40
CA ASN A 371 24.39 -2.61 4.31
C ASN A 371 24.08 -1.71 5.50
N ASN A 372 23.78 -2.32 6.64
CA ASN A 372 23.60 -1.56 7.90
C ASN A 372 24.97 -1.01 8.35
N LEU A 373 25.10 0.31 8.36
CA LEU A 373 26.33 1.04 8.68
C LEU A 373 26.38 1.51 10.14
N ILE A 374 25.51 1.03 11.03
CA ILE A 374 25.41 1.53 12.41
C ILE A 374 26.72 1.43 13.19
N ASP A 375 27.48 0.37 12.97
CA ASP A 375 28.76 0.13 13.64
C ASP A 375 29.99 0.59 12.83
N ASN A 376 29.76 1.22 11.68
CA ASN A 376 30.86 1.65 10.82
C ASN A 376 31.56 2.91 11.37
N PRO A 377 32.86 2.84 11.72
CA PRO A 377 33.58 3.97 12.32
C PRO A 377 33.60 5.25 11.45
N LYS A 378 33.40 5.13 10.15
CA LYS A 378 33.40 6.27 9.23
C LYS A 378 32.15 7.14 9.33
N TYR A 379 31.05 6.60 9.87
CA TYR A 379 29.74 7.27 9.91
C TYR A 379 29.30 7.68 11.32
N GLN A 380 30.17 7.58 12.33
CA GLN A 380 29.79 7.81 13.73
C GLN A 380 29.30 9.26 13.99
N GLU A 381 29.85 10.25 13.29
CA GLU A 381 29.38 11.63 13.42
C GLU A 381 28.00 11.83 12.77
N GLU A 382 27.77 11.23 11.59
CA GLU A 382 26.47 11.24 10.91
C GLU A 382 25.40 10.51 11.72
N ILE A 383 25.72 9.35 12.28
CA ILE A 383 24.85 8.58 13.16
C ILE A 383 24.45 9.40 14.38
N LYS A 384 25.41 10.06 15.02
CA LYS A 384 25.16 10.94 16.17
C LYS A 384 24.25 12.10 15.79
N MET A 385 24.52 12.74 14.66
CA MET A 385 23.68 13.84 14.13
C MET A 385 22.25 13.35 13.85
N MET A 386 22.09 12.19 13.23
CA MET A 386 20.78 11.61 12.92
C MET A 386 20.02 11.24 14.18
N LYS A 387 20.66 10.69 15.22
CA LYS A 387 20.00 10.44 16.51
C LYS A 387 19.52 11.73 17.17
N GLN A 388 20.33 12.79 17.19
CA GLN A 388 19.93 14.10 17.73
C GLN A 388 18.76 14.71 16.95
N LYS A 389 18.77 14.56 15.61
CA LYS A 389 17.66 15.01 14.77
C LYS A 389 16.39 14.21 15.04
N LEU A 390 16.49 12.90 15.21
CA LEU A 390 15.38 12.02 15.57
C LEU A 390 14.72 12.48 16.88
N ASP A 391 15.52 12.74 17.93
CA ASP A 391 15.02 13.26 19.21
C ASP A 391 14.25 14.58 19.01
N SER A 392 14.80 15.49 18.19
CA SER A 392 14.16 16.79 17.91
C SER A 392 12.84 16.64 17.16
N VAL A 393 12.76 15.71 16.20
CA VAL A 393 11.55 15.44 15.42
C VAL A 393 10.47 14.76 16.29
N GLN A 394 10.86 13.84 17.17
CA GLN A 394 9.94 13.22 18.15
C GLN A 394 9.35 14.28 19.10
N GLN A 395 10.16 15.22 19.58
CA GLN A 395 9.67 16.34 20.39
C GLN A 395 8.71 17.23 19.62
N TYR A 396 9.00 17.54 18.36
CA TYR A 396 8.12 18.33 17.48
C TYR A 396 6.74 17.69 17.31
N TYR A 397 6.69 16.37 17.12
CA TYR A 397 5.43 15.61 16.97
C TYR A 397 4.79 15.21 18.30
N ASN A 398 5.37 15.58 19.46
CA ASN A 398 4.89 15.24 20.81
C ASN A 398 4.81 13.73 21.04
N VAL A 399 5.77 12.97 20.52
CA VAL A 399 5.90 11.53 20.81
C VAL A 399 6.17 11.33 22.30
N THR A 400 5.44 10.42 22.93
CA THR A 400 5.48 10.20 24.38
C THR A 400 5.94 8.78 24.73
N GLU A 401 6.37 8.54 25.96
CA GLU A 401 6.78 7.22 26.46
C GLU A 401 5.67 6.15 26.33
N LYS A 402 4.41 6.55 26.31
CA LYS A 402 3.28 5.62 26.11
C LYS A 402 3.31 4.90 24.75
N GLU A 403 3.97 5.50 23.77
CA GLU A 403 4.08 4.92 22.43
C GLU A 403 5.08 3.75 22.37
N PHE A 404 5.87 3.57 23.43
CA PHE A 404 6.89 2.54 23.55
C PHE A 404 6.53 1.42 24.56
N GLU A 405 5.28 1.36 25.02
CA GLU A 405 4.83 0.29 25.91
C GLU A 405 5.03 -1.08 25.27
N GLN A 406 5.76 -1.96 25.93
CA GLN A 406 6.10 -3.26 25.38
C GLN A 406 4.91 -4.23 25.42
N ALA A 407 4.84 -5.10 24.43
CA ALA A 407 3.88 -6.18 24.39
C ALA A 407 4.22 -7.26 25.42
N SER A 408 3.21 -7.93 25.98
CA SER A 408 3.46 -9.03 26.89
C SER A 408 3.99 -10.28 26.16
N GLU A 409 4.88 -11.04 26.79
CA GLU A 409 5.39 -12.30 26.25
C GLU A 409 4.27 -13.24 25.80
N LYS A 410 3.18 -13.31 26.55
CA LYS A 410 2.01 -14.12 26.22
C LYS A 410 1.33 -13.66 24.92
N SER A 411 1.25 -12.35 24.66
CA SER A 411 0.65 -11.86 23.42
C SER A 411 1.55 -12.14 22.20
N ILE A 412 2.86 -12.04 22.37
CA ILE A 412 3.85 -12.39 21.36
C ILE A 412 3.74 -13.89 21.02
N GLU A 413 3.78 -14.77 22.01
CA GLU A 413 3.64 -16.22 21.81
C GLU A 413 2.33 -16.59 21.09
N ASN A 414 1.22 -15.96 21.47
CA ASN A 414 -0.08 -16.21 20.84
C ASN A 414 -0.10 -15.74 19.37
N ALA A 415 0.56 -14.63 19.04
CA ALA A 415 0.66 -14.13 17.68
C ALA A 415 1.45 -15.10 16.79
N TYR A 416 2.60 -15.60 17.24
CA TYR A 416 3.37 -16.61 16.52
C TYR A 416 2.58 -17.91 16.30
N LYS A 417 1.93 -18.45 17.32
CA LYS A 417 1.07 -19.64 17.20
C LYS A 417 -0.06 -19.45 16.20
N ASN A 418 -0.69 -18.26 16.22
CA ASN A 418 -1.75 -17.94 15.29
C ASN A 418 -1.23 -17.82 13.85
N PHE A 419 -0.09 -17.17 13.67
CA PHE A 419 0.57 -17.03 12.37
C PHE A 419 0.87 -18.39 11.74
N GLU A 420 1.54 -19.29 12.48
CA GLU A 420 1.86 -20.63 12.01
C GLU A 420 0.62 -21.46 11.68
N ARG A 421 -0.40 -21.38 12.54
CA ARG A 421 -1.68 -22.07 12.30
C ARG A 421 -2.34 -21.61 10.98
N MET A 422 -2.28 -20.32 10.67
CA MET A 422 -2.91 -19.76 9.46
C MET A 422 -2.08 -20.02 8.22
N ARG A 423 -0.76 -19.91 8.31
CA ARG A 423 0.15 -20.21 7.20
C ARG A 423 0.02 -21.67 6.76
N GLY A 424 -0.18 -22.58 7.72
CA GLY A 424 -0.17 -24.01 7.47
C GLY A 424 1.25 -24.52 7.15
N LYS A 425 1.32 -25.63 6.42
CA LYS A 425 2.58 -26.22 6.00
C LYS A 425 2.93 -25.74 4.59
N PRO A 426 3.96 -24.91 4.39
CA PRO A 426 4.35 -24.44 3.07
C PRO A 426 4.86 -25.59 2.19
N ILE A 427 4.76 -25.41 0.88
CA ILE A 427 5.41 -26.24 -0.14
C ILE A 427 6.87 -25.75 -0.23
N GLU A 428 7.84 -26.65 0.02
CA GLU A 428 9.28 -26.34 0.04
C GLU A 428 10.05 -27.12 -1.03
#